data_81ec6c1aa369251af5679f78953b74a5
#
_entry.id   81ec6c1aa369251af5679f78953b74a5
#
_cell.length_a   1.000
_cell.length_b   1.000
_cell.length_c   1.000
_cell.angle_alpha   90.00
_cell.angle_beta   90.00
_cell.angle_gamma   90.00
#
_symmetry.space_group_name_H-M   'P 1'
#
loop_
_entity.id
_entity.type
_entity.pdbx_description
1 polymer ?
#
loop_
_entity_poly.entity_id
_entity_poly.type
_entity_poly.pdbx_seq_one_letter_code
_entity_poly.pdbx_strand_id
1 'polypeptide(L)'
;MKAEVYPNKLGGWKKDSILHRMRVSQQYWFSSFILYSLSFLLIVCLCFLGTVPIASAAQMPEIQRRGYFTIAVKDNFRPLGFRDANGNLQGLEIDLAQRLASDLLGKANAVKLQPVANRDRLSVVFNNQVDFAIARVTATESRSRLVSFSVPYYFDGSYVVVKDTGIQRINDLAKRKIAVLNNSTTIADVRYYVPNAELVGVKSYEEAREKIESNAVTAFAADASVLSGWVQQYPQYRLLPSKLSTAPLSVVMPKGLQYDDLRLKVNGAIARYIDEGWLKQRAQYWGLP
;
A
#
# COMPACT_ATOMS: atom_id res chain seq x y z
N MET A 1 65.88 54.66 -80.74
CA MET A 1 65.06 53.49 -80.62
C MET A 1 64.92 53.19 -79.16
N LYS A 2 63.72 53.43 -78.62
CA LYS A 2 63.40 53.28 -77.22
C LYS A 2 62.81 51.90 -77.01
N ALA A 3 63.28 51.10 -76.01
CA ALA A 3 62.71 49.89 -75.60
C ALA A 3 61.80 50.17 -74.37
N GLU A 4 60.55 49.85 -74.46
CA GLU A 4 59.59 49.95 -73.38
C GLU A 4 59.72 48.71 -72.45
N VAL A 5 59.78 48.96 -71.14
CA VAL A 5 59.84 47.97 -70.09
C VAL A 5 58.45 47.82 -69.54
N TYR A 6 57.84 46.62 -69.64
CA TYR A 6 56.59 46.26 -68.98
C TYR A 6 56.78 45.76 -67.53
N PRO A 7 56.05 46.23 -66.53
CA PRO A 7 56.18 45.71 -65.18
C PRO A 7 55.32 44.42 -64.97
N ASN A 8 55.99 43.45 -64.39
CA ASN A 8 55.43 42.14 -64.02
C ASN A 8 54.55 42.24 -62.77
N LYS A 9 53.20 42.19 -62.94
CA LYS A 9 52.21 42.16 -61.89
C LYS A 9 51.60 40.73 -61.75
N LEU A 10 52.32 39.75 -61.24
CA LEU A 10 51.79 38.42 -60.98
C LEU A 10 52.39 37.87 -59.66
N GLY A 11 52.05 38.46 -58.53
CA GLY A 11 52.54 37.98 -57.21
C GLY A 11 51.57 38.02 -56.03
N GLY A 12 50.47 38.79 -56.14
CA GLY A 12 49.62 39.04 -54.97
C GLY A 12 48.44 38.11 -54.76
N TRP A 13 47.88 37.60 -55.81
CA TRP A 13 46.56 36.94 -55.75
C TRP A 13 46.51 35.48 -55.27
N LYS A 14 47.62 34.76 -55.25
CA LYS A 14 47.66 33.36 -54.84
C LYS A 14 47.80 33.15 -53.31
N LYS A 15 48.38 34.11 -52.58
CA LYS A 15 48.60 33.97 -51.14
C LYS A 15 47.37 34.20 -50.33
N ASP A 16 46.51 35.14 -50.71
CA ASP A 16 45.29 35.45 -49.96
C ASP A 16 44.22 34.38 -50.13
N SER A 17 44.12 33.73 -51.28
CA SER A 17 43.18 32.63 -51.53
C SER A 17 43.50 31.34 -50.71
N ILE A 18 44.84 31.10 -50.52
CA ILE A 18 45.26 29.93 -49.71
C ILE A 18 45.03 30.18 -48.22
N LEU A 19 45.31 31.37 -47.70
CA LEU A 19 45.10 31.77 -46.32
C LEU A 19 43.58 31.81 -45.99
N HIS A 20 42.76 32.25 -46.94
CA HIS A 20 41.29 32.21 -46.76
C HIS A 20 40.75 30.77 -46.71
N ARG A 21 41.19 29.85 -47.57
CA ARG A 21 40.86 28.44 -47.55
C ARG A 21 41.32 27.73 -46.26
N MET A 22 42.52 28.04 -45.75
CA MET A 22 42.99 27.47 -44.48
C MET A 22 42.18 27.98 -43.28
N ARG A 23 41.79 29.24 -43.22
CA ARG A 23 40.93 29.77 -42.14
C ARG A 23 39.54 29.16 -42.18
N VAL A 24 38.95 29.00 -43.33
CA VAL A 24 37.61 28.39 -43.46
C VAL A 24 37.66 26.91 -43.08
N SER A 25 38.70 26.15 -43.49
CA SER A 25 38.81 24.73 -43.09
C SER A 25 39.05 24.55 -41.58
N GLN A 26 39.82 25.41 -40.93
CA GLN A 26 39.98 25.36 -39.47
C GLN A 26 38.68 25.67 -38.72
N GLN A 27 37.88 26.60 -39.24
CA GLN A 27 36.58 26.95 -38.59
C GLN A 27 35.56 25.82 -38.69
N TYR A 28 35.55 25.08 -39.79
CA TYR A 28 34.70 23.88 -39.91
C TYR A 28 35.19 22.70 -39.05
N TRP A 29 36.48 22.56 -38.86
CA TRP A 29 37.07 21.54 -38.00
C TRP A 29 36.73 21.77 -36.53
N PHE A 30 36.85 23.02 -36.06
CA PHE A 30 36.50 23.39 -34.68
C PHE A 30 34.99 23.25 -34.42
N SER A 31 34.13 23.67 -35.34
CA SER A 31 32.66 23.51 -35.15
C SER A 31 32.22 22.06 -35.17
N SER A 32 32.81 21.21 -36.02
CA SER A 32 32.53 19.77 -36.02
C SER A 32 32.99 19.11 -34.72
N PHE A 33 34.16 19.46 -34.19
CA PHE A 33 34.66 18.90 -32.93
C PHE A 33 33.78 19.26 -31.73
N ILE A 34 33.25 20.49 -31.69
CA ILE A 34 32.31 20.95 -30.66
C ILE A 34 30.97 20.23 -30.79
N LEU A 35 30.45 20.02 -32.00
CA LEU A 35 29.19 19.26 -32.22
C LEU A 35 29.35 17.81 -31.79
N TYR A 36 30.43 17.13 -32.09
CA TYR A 36 30.67 15.74 -31.67
C TYR A 36 30.88 15.61 -30.17
N SER A 37 31.56 16.57 -29.52
CA SER A 37 31.73 16.57 -28.06
C SER A 37 30.40 16.85 -27.34
N LEU A 38 29.56 17.76 -27.84
CA LEU A 38 28.22 18.02 -27.31
C LEU A 38 27.28 16.81 -27.50
N SER A 39 27.34 16.15 -28.67
CA SER A 39 26.54 14.93 -28.92
C SER A 39 27.00 13.78 -28.04
N PHE A 40 28.29 13.62 -27.78
CA PHE A 40 28.83 12.61 -26.88
C PHE A 40 28.42 12.88 -25.42
N LEU A 41 28.47 14.15 -24.97
CA LEU A 41 28.01 14.55 -23.65
C LEU A 41 26.51 14.32 -23.48
N LEU A 42 25.70 14.58 -24.51
CA LEU A 42 24.26 14.34 -24.52
C LEU A 42 23.93 12.85 -24.42
N ILE A 43 24.66 12.01 -25.15
CA ILE A 43 24.52 10.55 -25.10
C ILE A 43 24.94 10.01 -23.73
N VAL A 44 26.03 10.51 -23.16
CA VAL A 44 26.45 10.13 -21.79
C VAL A 44 25.44 10.60 -20.75
N CYS A 45 24.88 11.82 -20.86
CA CYS A 45 23.80 12.27 -20.00
C CYS A 45 22.52 11.43 -20.15
N LEU A 46 22.15 11.03 -21.37
CA LEU A 46 20.99 10.12 -21.59
C LEU A 46 21.24 8.71 -21.00
N CYS A 47 22.48 8.24 -21.02
CA CYS A 47 22.85 6.98 -20.38
C CYS A 47 22.86 7.07 -18.83
N PHE A 48 23.12 8.27 -18.26
CA PHE A 48 23.02 8.57 -16.83
C PHE A 48 21.62 9.02 -16.37
N LEU A 49 20.67 9.28 -17.27
CA LEU A 49 19.24 9.30 -16.94
C LEU A 49 18.84 7.86 -16.62
N GLY A 50 19.44 7.41 -15.52
CA GLY A 50 19.42 6.08 -15.00
C GLY A 50 18.02 5.54 -14.96
N THR A 51 17.89 4.31 -15.30
CA THR A 51 16.80 3.45 -14.94
C THR A 51 16.48 3.70 -13.46
N VAL A 52 15.55 4.64 -13.19
CA VAL A 52 14.89 4.69 -11.90
C VAL A 52 14.33 3.27 -11.78
N PRO A 53 14.75 2.47 -10.80
CA PRO A 53 14.15 1.15 -10.63
C PRO A 53 12.67 1.40 -10.38
N ILE A 54 11.83 1.17 -11.39
CA ILE A 54 10.39 1.06 -11.21
C ILE A 54 10.27 -0.05 -10.18
N ALA A 55 9.82 0.29 -8.97
CA ALA A 55 9.56 -0.70 -7.94
C ALA A 55 8.51 -1.67 -8.53
N SER A 56 8.99 -2.78 -9.06
CA SER A 56 8.15 -3.84 -9.59
C SER A 56 7.94 -4.84 -8.49
N ALA A 57 6.70 -5.30 -8.28
CA ALA A 57 6.47 -6.46 -7.43
C ALA A 57 7.33 -7.60 -7.96
N ALA A 58 8.19 -8.09 -7.09
CA ALA A 58 9.17 -9.06 -7.48
C ALA A 58 8.58 -10.49 -7.47
N GLN A 59 9.03 -11.31 -8.40
CA GLN A 59 8.79 -12.75 -8.34
C GLN A 59 9.56 -13.35 -7.15
N MET A 60 9.12 -14.48 -6.62
CA MET A 60 9.74 -15.07 -5.43
C MET A 60 11.26 -15.27 -5.52
N PRO A 61 11.85 -15.70 -6.66
CA PRO A 61 13.32 -15.81 -6.79
C PRO A 61 14.02 -14.45 -6.62
N GLU A 62 13.44 -13.38 -7.10
CA GLU A 62 14.00 -12.03 -6.93
C GLU A 62 13.90 -11.56 -5.47
N ILE A 63 12.76 -11.82 -4.82
CA ILE A 63 12.56 -11.53 -3.39
C ILE A 63 13.62 -12.27 -2.55
N GLN A 64 13.85 -13.55 -2.83
CA GLN A 64 14.89 -14.34 -2.16
C GLN A 64 16.29 -13.76 -2.39
N ARG A 65 16.61 -13.35 -3.64
CA ARG A 65 17.90 -12.74 -3.99
C ARG A 65 18.13 -11.41 -3.27
N ARG A 66 17.12 -10.56 -3.16
CA ARG A 66 17.23 -9.27 -2.45
C ARG A 66 17.11 -9.42 -0.93
N GLY A 67 16.57 -10.55 -0.43
CA GLY A 67 16.55 -10.93 0.97
C GLY A 67 15.51 -10.24 1.85
N TYR A 68 14.49 -9.59 1.29
CA TYR A 68 13.38 -8.99 2.06
C TYR A 68 12.11 -8.87 1.24
N PHE A 69 10.97 -8.79 1.94
CA PHE A 69 9.68 -8.41 1.37
C PHE A 69 9.42 -6.90 1.47
N THR A 70 8.81 -6.31 0.44
CA THR A 70 8.18 -4.99 0.53
C THR A 70 6.67 -5.18 0.67
N ILE A 71 6.12 -4.79 1.82
CA ILE A 71 4.74 -5.09 2.21
C ILE A 71 3.99 -3.80 2.53
N ALA A 72 2.86 -3.57 1.84
CA ALA A 72 1.95 -2.49 2.20
C ALA A 72 1.14 -2.86 3.45
N VAL A 73 1.11 -1.97 4.44
CA VAL A 73 0.44 -2.18 5.74
C VAL A 73 -0.37 -0.96 6.16
N LYS A 74 -1.26 -1.14 7.16
CA LYS A 74 -1.86 -0.02 7.88
C LYS A 74 -0.92 0.45 8.99
N ASP A 75 -0.98 1.73 9.32
CA ASP A 75 -0.22 2.33 10.43
C ASP A 75 -1.08 3.16 11.39
N ASN A 76 -2.39 3.21 11.13
CA ASN A 76 -3.35 4.00 11.87
C ASN A 76 -4.63 3.22 12.22
N PHE A 77 -4.55 1.89 12.27
CA PHE A 77 -5.71 1.03 12.49
C PHE A 77 -5.44 -0.02 13.59
N ARG A 78 -5.62 0.36 14.85
CA ARG A 78 -5.55 -0.54 16.02
C ARG A 78 -6.75 -1.51 16.02
N PRO A 79 -6.54 -2.81 16.31
CA PRO A 79 -5.29 -3.47 16.66
C PRO A 79 -4.60 -4.20 15.49
N LEU A 80 -5.03 -3.96 14.23
CA LEU A 80 -4.50 -4.68 13.05
C LEU A 80 -3.13 -4.18 12.62
N GLY A 81 -3.01 -2.87 12.32
CA GLY A 81 -1.76 -2.23 11.93
C GLY A 81 -1.74 -0.76 12.37
N PHE A 82 -0.90 -0.40 13.32
CA PHE A 82 -0.85 0.93 13.93
C PHE A 82 0.55 1.25 14.43
N ARG A 83 0.77 2.53 14.77
CA ARG A 83 2.00 2.96 15.45
C ARG A 83 1.78 3.04 16.94
N ASP A 84 2.77 2.57 17.71
CA ASP A 84 2.84 2.79 19.15
C ASP A 84 3.27 4.23 19.49
N ALA A 85 3.40 4.54 20.77
CA ALA A 85 3.82 5.85 21.25
C ALA A 85 5.24 6.26 20.79
N ASN A 86 6.08 5.28 20.46
CA ASN A 86 7.44 5.48 19.95
C ASN A 86 7.49 5.55 18.41
N GLY A 87 6.35 5.44 17.73
CA GLY A 87 6.25 5.44 16.26
C GLY A 87 6.49 4.08 15.60
N ASN A 88 6.71 3.00 16.38
CA ASN A 88 6.94 1.66 15.84
C ASN A 88 5.64 1.05 15.33
N LEU A 89 5.70 0.36 14.20
CA LEU A 89 4.57 -0.39 13.65
C LEU A 89 4.31 -1.65 14.47
N GLN A 90 3.05 -1.84 14.87
CA GLN A 90 2.56 -2.97 15.66
C GLN A 90 1.17 -3.41 15.20
N GLY A 91 0.75 -4.60 15.62
CA GLY A 91 -0.58 -5.15 15.38
C GLY A 91 -0.55 -6.52 14.72
N LEU A 92 -1.72 -7.16 14.64
CA LEU A 92 -1.87 -8.50 14.07
C LEU A 92 -1.27 -8.60 12.65
N GLU A 93 -1.49 -7.60 11.81
CA GLU A 93 -1.01 -7.59 10.42
C GLU A 93 0.50 -7.40 10.33
N ILE A 94 1.09 -6.67 11.28
CA ILE A 94 2.55 -6.50 11.38
C ILE A 94 3.21 -7.82 11.84
N ASP A 95 2.63 -8.49 12.84
CA ASP A 95 3.10 -9.80 13.30
C ASP A 95 3.03 -10.84 12.17
N LEU A 96 1.94 -10.83 11.38
CA LEU A 96 1.79 -11.71 10.23
C LEU A 96 2.86 -11.42 9.16
N ALA A 97 3.14 -10.14 8.86
CA ALA A 97 4.19 -9.76 7.92
C ALA A 97 5.57 -10.28 8.36
N GLN A 98 5.91 -10.11 9.64
CA GLN A 98 7.18 -10.58 10.22
C GLN A 98 7.26 -12.11 10.25
N ARG A 99 6.17 -12.80 10.56
CA ARG A 99 6.11 -14.27 10.56
C ARG A 99 6.31 -14.83 9.15
N LEU A 100 5.65 -14.24 8.13
CA LEU A 100 5.86 -14.61 6.73
C LEU A 100 7.32 -14.43 6.30
N ALA A 101 7.97 -13.34 6.70
CA ALA A 101 9.37 -13.11 6.39
C ALA A 101 10.29 -14.11 7.12
N SER A 102 10.00 -14.43 8.37
CA SER A 102 10.73 -15.45 9.13
C SER A 102 10.67 -16.81 8.44
N ASP A 103 9.48 -17.24 8.04
CA ASP A 103 9.27 -18.57 7.46
C ASP A 103 9.78 -18.69 6.02
N LEU A 104 9.63 -17.63 5.20
CA LEU A 104 9.94 -17.69 3.77
C LEU A 104 11.33 -17.17 3.42
N LEU A 105 11.94 -16.33 4.30
CA LEU A 105 13.27 -15.72 4.09
C LEU A 105 14.24 -15.97 5.25
N GLY A 106 13.82 -16.68 6.31
CA GLY A 106 14.64 -17.05 7.46
C GLY A 106 14.87 -15.95 8.50
N LYS A 107 14.29 -14.76 8.34
CA LYS A 107 14.47 -13.63 9.26
C LYS A 107 13.20 -12.79 9.38
N ALA A 108 12.69 -12.59 10.59
CA ALA A 108 11.48 -11.80 10.84
C ALA A 108 11.62 -10.32 10.44
N ASN A 109 12.81 -9.75 10.53
CA ASN A 109 13.10 -8.37 10.11
C ASN A 109 13.40 -8.21 8.62
N ALA A 110 13.29 -9.28 7.82
CA ALA A 110 13.42 -9.23 6.37
C ALA A 110 12.15 -8.63 5.71
N VAL A 111 11.67 -7.51 6.25
CA VAL A 111 10.49 -6.78 5.78
C VAL A 111 10.78 -5.29 5.65
N LYS A 112 10.32 -4.71 4.54
CA LYS A 112 10.21 -3.27 4.34
C LYS A 112 8.73 -2.92 4.35
N LEU A 113 8.25 -2.45 5.51
CA LEU A 113 6.85 -2.10 5.70
C LEU A 113 6.57 -0.72 5.13
N GLN A 114 5.57 -0.62 4.26
CA GLN A 114 5.15 0.62 3.61
C GLN A 114 3.72 0.97 4.03
N PRO A 115 3.52 2.01 4.87
CA PRO A 115 2.19 2.48 5.23
C PRO A 115 1.40 2.94 4.00
N VAL A 116 0.10 2.58 3.94
CA VAL A 116 -0.77 2.96 2.84
C VAL A 116 -2.13 3.47 3.31
N ALA A 117 -2.69 4.43 2.58
CA ALA A 117 -4.05 4.88 2.78
C ALA A 117 -5.08 3.82 2.31
N ASN A 118 -6.31 3.89 2.84
CA ASN A 118 -7.36 2.92 2.50
C ASN A 118 -7.64 2.82 0.99
N ARG A 119 -7.60 3.95 0.29
CA ARG A 119 -7.85 4.01 -1.16
C ARG A 119 -6.74 3.36 -2.00
N ASP A 120 -5.51 3.29 -1.47
CA ASP A 120 -4.32 2.89 -2.24
C ASP A 120 -3.94 1.42 -2.04
N ARG A 121 -4.61 0.70 -1.11
CA ARG A 121 -4.27 -0.68 -0.71
C ARG A 121 -4.24 -1.70 -1.86
N LEU A 122 -5.06 -1.51 -2.89
CA LEU A 122 -5.10 -2.39 -4.06
C LEU A 122 -4.19 -1.87 -5.17
N SER A 123 -4.17 -0.54 -5.39
CA SER A 123 -3.41 0.05 -6.49
C SER A 123 -1.90 -0.11 -6.32
N VAL A 124 -1.36 -0.03 -5.10
CA VAL A 124 0.07 -0.26 -4.86
C VAL A 124 0.52 -1.69 -5.20
N VAL A 125 -0.39 -2.68 -5.05
CA VAL A 125 -0.15 -4.07 -5.45
C VAL A 125 -0.33 -4.24 -6.95
N PHE A 126 -1.45 -3.75 -7.50
CA PHE A 126 -1.75 -3.82 -8.92
C PHE A 126 -0.67 -3.14 -9.78
N ASN A 127 -0.13 -2.00 -9.31
CA ASN A 127 0.95 -1.26 -9.97
C ASN A 127 2.36 -1.79 -9.63
N ASN A 128 2.44 -2.95 -8.97
CA ASN A 128 3.71 -3.59 -8.61
C ASN A 128 4.66 -2.72 -7.77
N GLN A 129 4.13 -1.82 -6.95
CA GLN A 129 4.93 -0.97 -6.05
C GLN A 129 5.38 -1.68 -4.78
N VAL A 130 4.69 -2.77 -4.42
CA VAL A 130 4.99 -3.66 -3.31
C VAL A 130 4.82 -5.12 -3.76
N ASP A 131 5.39 -6.06 -3.02
CA ASP A 131 5.22 -7.49 -3.33
C ASP A 131 3.81 -7.98 -3.00
N PHE A 132 3.28 -7.51 -1.88
CA PHE A 132 1.91 -7.77 -1.45
C PHE A 132 1.46 -6.78 -0.38
N ALA A 133 0.17 -6.80 -0.04
CA ALA A 133 -0.38 -5.98 1.02
C ALA A 133 -1.06 -6.82 2.11
N ILE A 134 -0.82 -6.45 3.37
CA ILE A 134 -1.56 -6.92 4.54
C ILE A 134 -2.11 -5.67 5.22
N ALA A 135 -3.31 -5.24 4.81
CA ALA A 135 -3.80 -3.91 5.11
C ALA A 135 -5.33 -3.86 5.25
N ARG A 136 -5.91 -4.76 6.03
CA ARG A 136 -7.35 -4.86 6.26
C ARG A 136 -8.15 -4.89 4.95
N VAL A 137 -7.81 -5.79 4.06
CA VAL A 137 -8.51 -5.93 2.77
C VAL A 137 -9.40 -7.15 2.79
N THR A 138 -10.72 -6.92 2.69
CA THR A 138 -11.70 -7.97 2.50
C THR A 138 -11.58 -8.55 1.09
N ALA A 139 -11.45 -9.87 0.98
CA ALA A 139 -11.50 -10.57 -0.29
C ALA A 139 -12.94 -10.53 -0.82
N THR A 140 -13.13 -9.98 -2.03
CA THR A 140 -14.40 -9.93 -2.74
C THR A 140 -14.21 -10.33 -4.20
N GLU A 141 -15.27 -10.84 -4.83
CA GLU A 141 -15.23 -11.23 -6.23
C GLU A 141 -14.81 -10.07 -7.16
N SER A 142 -15.33 -8.87 -6.94
CA SER A 142 -14.98 -7.70 -7.74
C SER A 142 -13.48 -7.36 -7.65
N ARG A 143 -12.88 -7.45 -6.47
CA ARG A 143 -11.45 -7.19 -6.25
C ARG A 143 -10.57 -8.31 -6.82
N SER A 144 -11.05 -9.57 -6.80
CA SER A 144 -10.33 -10.72 -7.38
C SER A 144 -10.14 -10.63 -8.90
N ARG A 145 -10.83 -9.72 -9.56
CA ARG A 145 -10.59 -9.44 -10.99
C ARG A 145 -9.26 -8.69 -11.20
N LEU A 146 -8.83 -7.89 -10.22
CA LEU A 146 -7.64 -7.03 -10.30
C LEU A 146 -6.40 -7.63 -9.62
N VAL A 147 -6.60 -8.33 -8.51
CA VAL A 147 -5.54 -8.85 -7.65
C VAL A 147 -5.82 -10.30 -7.24
N SER A 148 -4.82 -11.00 -6.71
CA SER A 148 -4.98 -12.31 -6.08
C SER A 148 -5.10 -12.15 -4.57
N PHE A 149 -5.87 -13.04 -3.93
CA PHE A 149 -6.03 -13.10 -2.48
C PHE A 149 -5.46 -14.40 -1.93
N SER A 150 -4.93 -14.33 -0.71
CA SER A 150 -4.64 -15.53 0.08
C SER A 150 -5.91 -16.15 0.67
N VAL A 151 -5.77 -17.34 1.28
CA VAL A 151 -6.74 -17.78 2.30
C VAL A 151 -6.84 -16.71 3.39
N PRO A 152 -8.01 -16.51 4.00
CA PRO A 152 -8.19 -15.47 5.02
C PRO A 152 -7.29 -15.71 6.24
N TYR A 153 -6.61 -14.66 6.71
CA TYR A 153 -5.84 -14.71 7.97
C TYR A 153 -6.68 -14.30 9.18
N TYR A 154 -7.79 -13.59 8.95
CA TYR A 154 -8.75 -13.19 9.99
C TYR A 154 -10.13 -13.02 9.39
N PHE A 155 -11.16 -13.37 10.18
CA PHE A 155 -12.55 -13.14 9.82
C PHE A 155 -13.11 -11.98 10.64
N ASP A 156 -13.02 -10.77 10.10
CA ASP A 156 -13.69 -9.58 10.63
C ASP A 156 -15.21 -9.71 10.49
N GLY A 157 -15.94 -8.68 10.77
CA GLY A 157 -17.40 -8.61 10.62
C GLY A 157 -17.99 -7.57 11.54
N SER A 158 -19.27 -7.30 11.37
CA SER A 158 -19.98 -6.31 12.16
C SER A 158 -20.31 -6.83 13.57
N TYR A 159 -20.05 -5.98 14.55
CA TYR A 159 -20.40 -6.16 15.96
C TYR A 159 -21.09 -4.90 16.48
N VAL A 160 -21.55 -4.95 17.71
CA VAL A 160 -22.15 -3.81 18.40
C VAL A 160 -21.41 -3.54 19.69
N VAL A 161 -21.07 -2.28 19.94
CA VAL A 161 -20.54 -1.79 21.20
C VAL A 161 -21.61 -1.04 21.98
N VAL A 162 -21.64 -1.25 23.28
CA VAL A 162 -22.55 -0.58 24.22
C VAL A 162 -21.80 -0.10 25.46
N LYS A 163 -22.35 0.92 26.14
CA LYS A 163 -21.90 1.41 27.44
C LYS A 163 -22.81 0.92 28.55
N ASP A 164 -24.10 0.82 28.28
CA ASP A 164 -25.14 0.38 29.24
C ASP A 164 -24.95 -1.11 29.58
N THR A 165 -24.70 -1.39 30.84
CA THR A 165 -24.54 -2.77 31.36
C THR A 165 -25.84 -3.59 31.38
N GLY A 166 -27.01 -2.96 31.31
CA GLY A 166 -28.30 -3.62 31.19
C GLY A 166 -28.55 -4.28 29.85
N ILE A 167 -27.78 -3.88 28.79
CA ILE A 167 -27.92 -4.45 27.45
C ILE A 167 -26.94 -5.61 27.31
N GLN A 168 -27.40 -6.84 27.33
CA GLN A 168 -26.57 -8.04 27.31
C GLN A 168 -26.52 -8.74 25.94
N ARG A 169 -27.62 -8.63 25.17
CA ARG A 169 -27.81 -9.34 23.91
C ARG A 169 -28.26 -8.37 22.83
N ILE A 170 -28.06 -8.77 21.58
CA ILE A 170 -28.47 -7.98 20.42
C ILE A 170 -29.96 -7.64 20.41
N ASN A 171 -30.80 -8.55 20.91
CA ASN A 171 -32.27 -8.37 20.99
C ASN A 171 -32.70 -7.27 21.99
N ASP A 172 -31.85 -6.95 22.98
CA ASP A 172 -32.12 -5.88 23.96
C ASP A 172 -32.05 -4.48 23.30
N LEU A 173 -31.54 -4.43 22.06
CA LEU A 173 -31.49 -3.21 21.23
C LEU A 173 -32.76 -2.98 20.40
N ALA A 174 -33.78 -3.86 20.47
CA ALA A 174 -35.03 -3.64 19.79
C ALA A 174 -35.68 -2.32 20.25
N LYS A 175 -36.15 -1.51 19.29
CA LYS A 175 -36.69 -0.15 19.51
C LYS A 175 -35.70 0.85 20.14
N ARG A 176 -34.42 0.53 20.20
CA ARG A 176 -33.37 1.44 20.63
C ARG A 176 -32.70 2.13 19.41
N LYS A 177 -32.02 3.26 19.67
CA LYS A 177 -31.25 3.97 18.68
C LYS A 177 -29.84 3.38 18.58
N ILE A 178 -29.44 2.97 17.39
CA ILE A 178 -28.13 2.40 17.10
C ILE A 178 -27.40 3.31 16.10
N ALA A 179 -26.26 3.87 16.47
CA ALA A 179 -25.41 4.59 15.54
C ALA A 179 -24.76 3.63 14.54
N VAL A 180 -24.64 4.04 13.29
CA VAL A 180 -23.92 3.33 12.21
C VAL A 180 -23.19 4.37 11.35
N LEU A 181 -22.00 4.04 10.83
CA LEU A 181 -21.34 4.92 9.86
C LEU A 181 -22.18 5.03 8.59
N ASN A 182 -22.31 6.26 8.08
CA ASN A 182 -22.96 6.51 6.80
C ASN A 182 -22.27 5.69 5.69
N ASN A 183 -23.04 5.10 4.80
CA ASN A 183 -22.58 4.27 3.68
C ASN A 183 -21.80 3.01 4.08
N SER A 184 -21.93 2.55 5.34
CA SER A 184 -21.28 1.30 5.80
C SER A 184 -22.16 0.10 5.47
N THR A 185 -21.53 -1.04 5.22
CA THR A 185 -22.22 -2.34 5.03
C THR A 185 -22.91 -2.81 6.31
N THR A 186 -22.43 -2.37 7.47
CA THR A 186 -23.00 -2.65 8.79
C THR A 186 -24.48 -2.24 8.91
N ILE A 187 -24.93 -1.25 8.11
CA ILE A 187 -26.34 -0.83 8.06
C ILE A 187 -27.25 -2.01 7.70
N ALA A 188 -26.86 -2.79 6.68
CA ALA A 188 -27.62 -3.96 6.24
C ALA A 188 -27.62 -5.05 7.32
N ASP A 189 -26.47 -5.29 7.95
CA ASP A 189 -26.32 -6.28 9.01
C ASP A 189 -27.22 -5.95 10.21
N VAL A 190 -27.20 -4.70 10.69
CA VAL A 190 -28.04 -4.29 11.83
C VAL A 190 -29.51 -4.36 11.47
N ARG A 191 -29.94 -3.96 10.28
CA ARG A 191 -31.33 -4.09 9.85
C ARG A 191 -31.82 -5.53 9.82
N TYR A 192 -30.94 -6.46 9.46
CA TYR A 192 -31.29 -7.88 9.43
C TYR A 192 -31.47 -8.47 10.85
N TYR A 193 -30.53 -8.19 11.77
CA TYR A 193 -30.54 -8.77 13.11
C TYR A 193 -31.41 -8.00 14.12
N VAL A 194 -31.60 -6.69 13.92
CA VAL A 194 -32.39 -5.81 14.81
C VAL A 194 -33.36 -4.96 13.97
N PRO A 195 -34.31 -5.55 13.26
CA PRO A 195 -35.16 -4.85 12.28
C PRO A 195 -35.97 -3.70 12.90
N ASN A 196 -36.27 -3.78 14.19
CA ASN A 196 -37.04 -2.77 14.91
C ASN A 196 -36.16 -1.66 15.56
N ALA A 197 -34.85 -1.68 15.37
CA ALA A 197 -33.98 -0.60 15.85
C ALA A 197 -34.09 0.65 14.96
N GLU A 198 -33.97 1.82 15.58
CA GLU A 198 -33.82 3.09 14.87
C GLU A 198 -32.33 3.31 14.54
N LEU A 199 -31.98 3.36 13.25
CA LEU A 199 -30.60 3.61 12.82
C LEU A 199 -30.31 5.09 12.71
N VAL A 200 -29.25 5.54 13.38
CA VAL A 200 -28.76 6.92 13.35
C VAL A 200 -27.43 6.95 12.61
N GLY A 201 -27.43 7.56 11.42
CA GLY A 201 -26.19 7.73 10.61
C GLY A 201 -25.24 8.72 11.27
N VAL A 202 -23.95 8.34 11.33
CA VAL A 202 -22.85 9.19 11.81
C VAL A 202 -21.74 9.29 10.75
N LYS A 203 -20.97 10.37 10.83
CA LYS A 203 -19.88 10.64 9.86
C LYS A 203 -18.54 10.09 10.32
N SER A 204 -18.36 9.93 11.64
CA SER A 204 -17.11 9.44 12.23
C SER A 204 -17.34 8.59 13.49
N TYR A 205 -16.27 7.93 13.94
CA TYR A 205 -16.27 7.17 15.20
C TYR A 205 -16.40 8.10 16.41
N GLU A 206 -15.82 9.29 16.34
CA GLU A 206 -15.89 10.31 17.36
C GLU A 206 -17.34 10.77 17.54
N GLU A 207 -18.05 11.07 16.45
CA GLU A 207 -19.47 11.44 16.49
C GLU A 207 -20.34 10.29 17.09
N ALA A 208 -20.03 9.03 16.75
CA ALA A 208 -20.72 7.88 17.35
C ALA A 208 -20.53 7.87 18.86
N ARG A 209 -19.30 8.11 19.35
CA ARG A 209 -19.00 8.16 20.78
C ARG A 209 -19.74 9.30 21.48
N GLU A 210 -19.69 10.51 20.93
CA GLU A 210 -20.40 11.67 21.48
C GLU A 210 -21.89 11.41 21.61
N LYS A 211 -22.50 10.76 20.64
CA LYS A 211 -23.92 10.38 20.68
C LYS A 211 -24.23 9.32 21.74
N ILE A 212 -23.31 8.37 22.02
CA ILE A 212 -23.49 7.43 23.13
C ILE A 212 -23.32 8.15 24.47
N GLU A 213 -22.29 9.00 24.63
CA GLU A 213 -22.02 9.74 25.86
C GLU A 213 -23.17 10.70 26.22
N SER A 214 -23.81 11.31 25.23
CA SER A 214 -25.00 12.16 25.41
C SER A 214 -26.32 11.40 25.52
N ASN A 215 -26.30 10.06 25.49
CA ASN A 215 -27.49 9.20 25.45
C ASN A 215 -28.42 9.45 24.23
N ALA A 216 -27.93 10.11 23.20
CA ALA A 216 -28.67 10.29 21.94
C ALA A 216 -28.84 8.97 21.16
N VAL A 217 -27.91 8.02 21.34
CA VAL A 217 -27.99 6.64 20.88
C VAL A 217 -27.58 5.68 22.01
N THR A 218 -28.07 4.43 21.95
CA THR A 218 -27.80 3.41 22.95
C THR A 218 -26.57 2.57 22.64
N ALA A 219 -26.26 2.44 21.35
CA ALA A 219 -25.20 1.56 20.85
C ALA A 219 -24.56 2.12 19.57
N PHE A 220 -23.39 1.58 19.20
CA PHE A 220 -22.77 1.81 17.91
C PHE A 220 -22.40 0.47 17.29
N ALA A 221 -22.72 0.30 16.00
CA ALA A 221 -22.37 -0.88 15.22
C ALA A 221 -21.29 -0.56 14.17
N ALA A 222 -20.23 -1.37 14.17
CA ALA A 222 -19.14 -1.29 13.22
C ALA A 222 -18.38 -2.62 13.14
N ASP A 223 -17.31 -2.68 12.35
CA ASP A 223 -16.46 -3.86 12.24
C ASP A 223 -15.80 -4.20 13.59
N ALA A 224 -15.67 -5.49 13.89
CA ALA A 224 -15.07 -6.00 15.13
C ALA A 224 -13.65 -5.43 15.36
N SER A 225 -12.84 -5.38 14.30
CA SER A 225 -11.48 -4.82 14.38
C SER A 225 -11.46 -3.35 14.79
N VAL A 226 -12.45 -2.54 14.39
CA VAL A 226 -12.62 -1.15 14.84
C VAL A 226 -13.02 -1.10 16.29
N LEU A 227 -14.07 -1.86 16.64
CA LEU A 227 -14.65 -1.84 17.98
C LEU A 227 -13.70 -2.44 19.03
N SER A 228 -12.86 -3.40 18.67
CA SER A 228 -11.80 -3.92 19.55
C SER A 228 -10.80 -2.83 19.94
N GLY A 229 -10.35 -2.02 18.98
CA GLY A 229 -9.54 -0.84 19.27
C GLY A 229 -10.27 0.18 20.17
N TRP A 230 -11.57 0.36 19.94
CA TRP A 230 -12.41 1.25 20.74
C TRP A 230 -12.48 0.82 22.21
N VAL A 231 -12.82 -0.45 22.50
CA VAL A 231 -12.95 -0.93 23.89
C VAL A 231 -11.61 -0.99 24.62
N GLN A 232 -10.49 -1.15 23.91
CA GLN A 232 -9.14 -1.02 24.48
C GLN A 232 -8.84 0.41 24.92
N GLN A 233 -9.29 1.40 24.13
CA GLN A 233 -9.07 2.82 24.42
C GLN A 233 -10.06 3.36 25.46
N TYR A 234 -11.28 2.82 25.48
CA TYR A 234 -12.39 3.28 26.31
C TYR A 234 -13.01 2.09 27.08
N PRO A 235 -12.44 1.69 28.23
CA PRO A 235 -12.83 0.48 28.97
C PRO A 235 -14.26 0.47 29.52
N GLN A 236 -14.95 1.62 29.55
CA GLN A 236 -16.38 1.70 29.93
C GLN A 236 -17.31 1.11 28.87
N TYR A 237 -16.82 0.85 27.68
CA TYR A 237 -17.58 0.19 26.61
C TYR A 237 -17.27 -1.30 26.56
N ARG A 238 -18.19 -2.07 26.03
CA ARG A 238 -18.02 -3.50 25.79
C ARG A 238 -18.68 -3.94 24.49
N LEU A 239 -18.13 -4.96 23.86
CA LEU A 239 -18.75 -5.62 22.72
C LEU A 239 -19.89 -6.52 23.17
N LEU A 240 -21.00 -6.50 22.44
CA LEU A 240 -21.99 -7.56 22.57
C LEU A 240 -21.43 -8.86 21.96
N PRO A 241 -21.78 -10.03 22.51
CA PRO A 241 -21.21 -11.31 22.06
C PRO A 241 -21.65 -11.74 20.66
N SER A 242 -22.69 -11.08 20.10
CA SER A 242 -23.27 -11.46 18.81
C SER A 242 -22.50 -10.86 17.64
N LYS A 243 -21.95 -11.72 16.79
CA LYS A 243 -21.39 -11.35 15.49
C LYS A 243 -22.51 -11.22 14.46
N LEU A 244 -22.61 -10.07 13.79
CA LEU A 244 -23.68 -9.80 12.82
C LEU A 244 -23.31 -10.19 11.39
N SER A 245 -22.02 -10.17 11.03
CA SER A 245 -21.55 -10.55 9.68
C SER A 245 -20.15 -11.11 9.70
N THR A 246 -19.69 -11.60 8.56
CA THR A 246 -18.32 -12.12 8.40
C THR A 246 -17.68 -11.52 7.17
N ALA A 247 -16.50 -10.93 7.35
CA ALA A 247 -15.70 -10.33 6.29
C ALA A 247 -14.28 -10.95 6.29
N PRO A 248 -13.92 -11.80 5.30
CA PRO A 248 -12.62 -12.44 5.25
C PRO A 248 -11.54 -11.42 4.91
N LEU A 249 -10.58 -11.19 5.80
CA LEU A 249 -9.39 -10.39 5.55
C LEU A 249 -8.28 -11.28 5.01
N SER A 250 -7.73 -10.90 3.86
CA SER A 250 -6.73 -11.70 3.14
C SER A 250 -5.53 -10.85 2.71
N VAL A 251 -4.39 -11.50 2.53
CA VAL A 251 -3.23 -10.89 1.89
C VAL A 251 -3.55 -10.64 0.43
N VAL A 252 -3.24 -9.44 -0.04
CA VAL A 252 -3.43 -9.02 -1.44
C VAL A 252 -2.13 -9.16 -2.18
N MET A 253 -2.11 -9.94 -3.25
CA MET A 253 -0.94 -10.24 -4.07
C MET A 253 -1.16 -9.84 -5.53
N PRO A 254 -0.11 -9.56 -6.30
CA PRO A 254 -0.23 -9.33 -7.73
C PRO A 254 -0.87 -10.53 -8.43
N LYS A 255 -1.59 -10.25 -9.52
CA LYS A 255 -2.23 -11.26 -10.36
C LYS A 255 -1.34 -11.63 -11.55
N GLY A 256 -1.26 -12.92 -11.86
CA GLY A 256 -0.48 -13.43 -12.99
C GLY A 256 0.29 -14.70 -12.61
N LEU A 257 0.54 -15.56 -13.61
CA LEU A 257 1.23 -16.84 -13.41
C LEU A 257 2.66 -16.67 -12.85
N GLN A 258 3.32 -15.57 -13.18
CA GLN A 258 4.67 -15.24 -12.67
C GLN A 258 4.73 -15.07 -11.15
N TYR A 259 3.57 -14.85 -10.49
CA TYR A 259 3.47 -14.67 -9.04
C TYR A 259 2.92 -15.91 -8.32
N ASP A 260 2.69 -17.02 -9.04
CA ASP A 260 2.08 -18.22 -8.45
C ASP A 260 2.94 -18.84 -7.35
N ASP A 261 4.27 -18.83 -7.48
CA ASP A 261 5.15 -19.33 -6.42
C ASP A 261 5.02 -18.50 -5.14
N LEU A 262 4.97 -17.16 -5.25
CA LEU A 262 4.69 -16.27 -4.11
C LEU A 262 3.33 -16.60 -3.49
N ARG A 263 2.29 -16.72 -4.32
CA ARG A 263 0.92 -17.00 -3.88
C ARG A 263 0.82 -18.35 -3.15
N LEU A 264 1.43 -19.40 -3.69
CA LEU A 264 1.44 -20.73 -3.09
C LEU A 264 2.17 -20.75 -1.75
N LYS A 265 3.33 -20.08 -1.66
CA LYS A 265 4.14 -20.01 -0.42
C LYS A 265 3.39 -19.20 0.67
N VAL A 266 2.80 -18.07 0.33
CA VAL A 266 2.00 -17.25 1.28
C VAL A 266 0.78 -18.04 1.75
N ASN A 267 0.03 -18.68 0.85
CA ASN A 267 -1.13 -19.50 1.22
C ASN A 267 -0.74 -20.68 2.12
N GLY A 268 0.33 -21.40 1.75
CA GLY A 268 0.82 -22.53 2.56
C GLY A 268 1.28 -22.10 3.95
N ALA A 269 1.90 -20.93 4.08
CA ALA A 269 2.30 -20.37 5.36
C ALA A 269 1.07 -20.01 6.21
N ILE A 270 0.10 -19.27 5.65
CA ILE A 270 -1.13 -18.88 6.38
C ILE A 270 -1.93 -20.11 6.81
N ALA A 271 -2.07 -21.13 5.95
CA ALA A 271 -2.74 -22.39 6.29
C ALA A 271 -2.08 -23.05 7.52
N ARG A 272 -0.74 -23.16 7.53
CA ARG A 272 -0.02 -23.66 8.70
C ARG A 272 -0.26 -22.82 9.96
N TYR A 273 -0.29 -21.48 9.86
CA TYR A 273 -0.53 -20.61 11.01
C TYR A 273 -1.96 -20.76 11.57
N ILE A 274 -2.92 -21.13 10.72
CA ILE A 274 -4.28 -21.48 11.14
C ILE A 274 -4.27 -22.83 11.88
N ASP A 275 -3.64 -23.85 11.28
CA ASP A 275 -3.59 -25.22 11.82
C ASP A 275 -2.82 -25.29 13.15
N GLU A 276 -1.75 -24.52 13.29
CA GLU A 276 -0.97 -24.35 14.52
C GLU A 276 -1.70 -23.53 15.59
N GLY A 277 -2.81 -22.88 15.25
CA GLY A 277 -3.55 -21.96 16.13
C GLY A 277 -2.84 -20.62 16.39
N TRP A 278 -1.73 -20.34 15.70
CA TRP A 278 -0.94 -19.13 15.91
C TRP A 278 -1.73 -17.87 15.59
N LEU A 279 -2.47 -17.83 14.49
CA LEU A 279 -3.32 -16.67 14.12
C LEU A 279 -4.39 -16.39 15.18
N LYS A 280 -5.02 -17.45 15.70
CA LYS A 280 -6.00 -17.31 16.79
C LYS A 280 -5.36 -16.75 18.06
N GLN A 281 -4.21 -17.27 18.45
CA GLN A 281 -3.47 -16.78 19.60
C GLN A 281 -3.04 -15.31 19.44
N ARG A 282 -2.59 -14.92 18.23
CA ARG A 282 -2.19 -13.53 17.98
C ARG A 282 -3.40 -12.59 17.95
N ALA A 283 -4.53 -13.01 17.35
CA ALA A 283 -5.76 -12.24 17.39
C ALA A 283 -6.20 -11.98 18.85
N GLN A 284 -6.22 -13.01 19.70
CA GLN A 284 -6.54 -12.89 21.12
C GLN A 284 -5.55 -11.97 21.85
N TYR A 285 -4.24 -12.08 21.59
CA TYR A 285 -3.23 -11.19 22.16
C TYR A 285 -3.50 -9.71 21.84
N TRP A 286 -4.00 -9.44 20.64
CA TRP A 286 -4.38 -8.09 20.20
C TRP A 286 -5.81 -7.70 20.61
N GLY A 287 -6.53 -8.54 21.38
CA GLY A 287 -7.89 -8.29 21.87
C GLY A 287 -8.95 -8.33 20.75
N LEU A 288 -8.68 -9.03 19.67
CA LEU A 288 -9.66 -9.32 18.62
C LEU A 288 -10.55 -10.51 19.06
N PRO A 289 -11.89 -10.47 18.78
CA PRO A 289 -12.81 -11.54 19.14
C PRO A 289 -12.59 -12.82 18.31
#